data_5065c891d19e8762a0a71b3cd35a594b
#
_entry.id   5065c891d19e8762a0a71b3cd35a594b
#
_cell.length_a   1.000
_cell.length_b   1.000
_cell.length_c   1.000
_cell.angle_alpha   90.00
_cell.angle_beta   90.00
_cell.angle_gamma   90.00
#
_symmetry.space_group_name_H-M   'P 1'
#
loop_
_entity.id
_entity.type
_entity.pdbx_description
1 polymer ?
#
loop_
_entity_poly.entity_id
_entity_poly.type
_entity_poly.pdbx_seq_one_letter_code
_entity_poly.pdbx_strand_id
1 'polypeptide(L)'
;MTAGSGFEVREQGIRPVARLRGLRYVPLVMLVVVALVLTVVGFFVQRSLQAQWAEEAAPVALPAEVGATSLAASCTPEVVQPEAQPWLSGDPDAVAAATAEWDAHAGEIAQPWIQGQDGMVFWSDVQAMNMSQAVGRRVLSQAEIDTWASFLSTLEADLAADDVALFVSIAPAKWDVYPELLPEWMQEIRGSGPLDQMLAVHPELPWIDVRQTLRDANATAPTFADTNSHWTDYGAAVAWQQMATCMAESDPAMAALAPPTIVDVEQQDPSNEFATYGVPDSDDFVGPVLGETLGDVELTSGASTQTVAGDAYVGLEALPASTRNDAAQLDMTALILRDSMGTALAPYWQDAFAETVQARHNVDAPADIPDIGALVDEHAPQVVILEIAERHLTFPPPAQP
;
A
#
# COMPACT_ATOMS: atom_id res chain seq x y z
N MET A 1 -65.19 -80.90 -15.42
CA MET A 1 -65.80 -79.58 -15.73
C MET A 1 -65.11 -78.55 -14.94
N THR A 2 -64.30 -77.81 -15.57
CA THR A 2 -63.99 -76.39 -15.26
C THR A 2 -62.79 -75.98 -16.11
N ALA A 3 -63.00 -75.04 -17.00
CA ALA A 3 -62.03 -74.45 -17.87
C ALA A 3 -61.09 -73.52 -17.07
N GLY A 4 -59.79 -73.66 -17.24
CA GLY A 4 -58.78 -72.71 -16.78
C GLY A 4 -58.29 -71.90 -18.00
N SER A 5 -58.59 -70.61 -18.00
CA SER A 5 -58.09 -69.65 -18.99
C SER A 5 -56.68 -69.29 -18.65
N GLY A 6 -55.70 -69.63 -19.45
CA GLY A 6 -54.34 -69.16 -19.36
C GLY A 6 -54.21 -67.72 -19.87
N PHE A 7 -53.68 -66.92 -19.07
CA PHE A 7 -53.21 -65.56 -19.46
C PHE A 7 -51.77 -65.66 -19.93
N GLU A 8 -51.50 -65.52 -21.24
CA GLU A 8 -50.14 -65.34 -21.73
C GLU A 8 -49.68 -63.88 -21.46
N VAL A 9 -48.72 -63.75 -20.63
CA VAL A 9 -48.01 -62.50 -20.43
C VAL A 9 -46.95 -62.33 -21.54
N ARG A 10 -47.24 -61.47 -22.48
CA ARG A 10 -46.32 -61.13 -23.56
C ARG A 10 -45.21 -60.24 -22.95
N GLU A 11 -44.01 -60.76 -22.71
CA GLU A 11 -42.80 -60.00 -22.39
C GLU A 11 -42.46 -59.10 -23.60
N GLN A 12 -42.76 -57.80 -23.43
CA GLN A 12 -42.20 -56.77 -24.33
C GLN A 12 -40.76 -56.55 -23.97
N GLY A 13 -39.85 -57.12 -24.72
CA GLY A 13 -38.40 -56.87 -24.57
C GLY A 13 -38.08 -55.40 -24.77
N ILE A 14 -37.67 -54.76 -23.66
CA ILE A 14 -37.13 -53.43 -23.66
C ILE A 14 -35.78 -53.47 -24.41
N ARG A 15 -35.76 -52.97 -25.64
CA ARG A 15 -34.49 -52.80 -26.38
C ARG A 15 -33.61 -51.78 -25.67
N PRO A 16 -32.37 -52.11 -25.26
CA PRO A 16 -31.51 -51.16 -24.62
C PRO A 16 -31.15 -50.07 -25.63
N VAL A 17 -31.44 -48.81 -25.24
CA VAL A 17 -31.14 -47.62 -26.06
C VAL A 17 -29.63 -47.40 -26.04
N ALA A 18 -28.93 -48.02 -27.02
CA ALA A 18 -27.47 -47.93 -27.17
C ALA A 18 -26.96 -46.47 -27.44
N ARG A 19 -27.86 -45.52 -27.64
CA ARG A 19 -27.57 -44.12 -27.95
C ARG A 19 -27.25 -43.27 -26.73
N LEU A 20 -27.50 -43.68 -25.51
CA LEU A 20 -27.28 -42.86 -24.28
C LEU A 20 -25.93 -43.07 -23.59
N ARG A 21 -25.14 -44.05 -24.04
CA ARG A 21 -23.79 -44.26 -23.42
C ARG A 21 -22.80 -43.12 -23.68
N GLY A 22 -22.93 -42.36 -24.77
CA GLY A 22 -22.11 -41.20 -25.08
C GLY A 22 -22.47 -39.95 -24.27
N LEU A 23 -23.75 -39.78 -23.88
CA LEU A 23 -24.22 -38.58 -23.18
C LEU A 23 -23.61 -38.39 -21.76
N ARG A 24 -23.20 -39.48 -21.12
CA ARG A 24 -22.58 -39.44 -19.79
C ARG A 24 -21.22 -38.74 -19.77
N TYR A 25 -20.54 -38.67 -20.93
CA TYR A 25 -19.24 -38.00 -21.05
C TYR A 25 -19.35 -36.53 -21.48
N VAL A 26 -20.53 -36.05 -21.88
CA VAL A 26 -20.75 -34.69 -22.33
C VAL A 26 -20.33 -33.66 -21.27
N PRO A 27 -20.67 -33.81 -19.97
CA PRO A 27 -20.19 -32.86 -18.98
C PRO A 27 -18.66 -32.84 -18.83
N LEU A 28 -18.02 -34.00 -18.89
CA LEU A 28 -16.56 -34.10 -18.81
C LEU A 28 -15.89 -33.47 -20.03
N VAL A 29 -16.41 -33.73 -21.23
CA VAL A 29 -15.89 -33.11 -22.47
C VAL A 29 -16.08 -31.59 -22.43
N MET A 30 -17.25 -31.09 -21.98
CA MET A 30 -17.52 -29.70 -21.83
C MET A 30 -16.53 -29.05 -20.82
N LEU A 31 -16.25 -29.70 -19.69
CA LEU A 31 -15.32 -29.21 -18.68
C LEU A 31 -13.89 -29.13 -19.22
N VAL A 32 -13.44 -30.14 -19.96
CA VAL A 32 -12.12 -30.14 -20.64
C VAL A 32 -12.04 -29.04 -21.69
N VAL A 33 -13.09 -28.85 -22.48
CA VAL A 33 -13.13 -27.80 -23.51
C VAL A 33 -13.10 -26.41 -22.86
N VAL A 34 -13.88 -26.21 -21.79
CA VAL A 34 -13.87 -24.93 -21.03
C VAL A 34 -12.49 -24.68 -20.42
N ALA A 35 -11.87 -25.69 -19.80
CA ALA A 35 -10.53 -25.56 -19.24
C ALA A 35 -9.49 -25.20 -20.31
N LEU A 36 -9.54 -25.87 -21.49
CA LEU A 36 -8.66 -25.54 -22.61
C LEU A 36 -8.89 -24.13 -23.15
N VAL A 37 -10.14 -23.69 -23.27
CA VAL A 37 -10.47 -22.33 -23.71
C VAL A 37 -9.95 -21.29 -22.71
N LEU A 38 -10.17 -21.51 -21.40
CA LEU A 38 -9.68 -20.62 -20.35
C LEU A 38 -8.15 -20.56 -20.32
N THR A 39 -7.46 -21.70 -20.52
CA THR A 39 -5.99 -21.72 -20.60
C THR A 39 -5.49 -20.94 -21.82
N VAL A 40 -6.11 -21.11 -22.98
CA VAL A 40 -5.72 -20.38 -24.19
C VAL A 40 -6.02 -18.89 -24.06
N VAL A 41 -7.19 -18.52 -23.55
CA VAL A 41 -7.56 -17.12 -23.30
C VAL A 41 -6.62 -16.51 -22.27
N GLY A 42 -6.35 -17.21 -21.15
CA GLY A 42 -5.39 -16.77 -20.13
C GLY A 42 -3.99 -16.54 -20.71
N PHE A 43 -3.50 -17.44 -21.55
CA PHE A 43 -2.22 -17.29 -22.24
C PHE A 43 -2.19 -16.06 -23.16
N PHE A 44 -3.24 -15.80 -23.93
CA PHE A 44 -3.28 -14.61 -24.79
C PHE A 44 -3.43 -13.31 -23.99
N VAL A 45 -4.24 -13.31 -22.92
CA VAL A 45 -4.36 -12.16 -22.02
C VAL A 45 -3.02 -11.87 -21.34
N GLN A 46 -2.36 -12.88 -20.79
CA GLN A 46 -1.03 -12.72 -20.18
C GLN A 46 0.00 -12.20 -21.18
N ARG A 47 -0.03 -12.69 -22.42
CA ARG A 47 0.90 -12.26 -23.48
C ARG A 47 0.60 -10.84 -23.97
N SER A 48 -0.69 -10.43 -24.02
CA SER A 48 -1.05 -9.05 -24.35
C SER A 48 -0.68 -8.08 -23.25
N LEU A 49 -0.86 -8.46 -21.97
CA LEU A 49 -0.42 -7.67 -20.82
C LEU A 49 1.11 -7.55 -20.79
N GLN A 50 1.84 -8.64 -21.04
CA GLN A 50 3.30 -8.60 -21.13
C GLN A 50 3.80 -7.73 -22.30
N ALA A 51 3.09 -7.74 -23.44
CA ALA A 51 3.43 -6.89 -24.58
C ALA A 51 3.13 -5.40 -24.30
N GLN A 52 2.01 -5.11 -23.61
CA GLN A 52 1.70 -3.76 -23.14
C GLN A 52 2.75 -3.27 -22.13
N TRP A 53 3.11 -4.09 -21.16
CA TRP A 53 4.17 -3.73 -20.20
C TRP A 53 5.54 -3.53 -20.85
N ALA A 54 5.88 -4.30 -21.87
CA ALA A 54 7.13 -4.14 -22.62
C ALA A 54 7.12 -2.88 -23.52
N GLU A 55 5.96 -2.46 -24.01
CA GLU A 55 5.79 -1.25 -24.82
C GLU A 55 5.75 0.02 -23.93
N GLU A 56 5.22 -0.10 -22.71
CA GLU A 56 5.16 0.95 -21.68
C GLU A 56 6.47 1.12 -20.92
N ALA A 57 7.37 0.13 -20.94
CA ALA A 57 8.70 0.18 -20.30
C ALA A 57 9.74 0.97 -21.13
N ALA A 58 9.32 2.04 -21.81
CA ALA A 58 10.30 3.00 -22.32
C ALA A 58 11.02 3.64 -21.12
N PRO A 59 12.35 3.85 -21.19
CA PRO A 59 13.07 4.53 -20.12
C PRO A 59 12.40 5.86 -19.82
N VAL A 60 12.02 6.06 -18.55
CA VAL A 60 11.45 7.33 -18.10
C VAL A 60 12.47 8.42 -18.34
N ALA A 61 12.14 9.41 -19.15
CA ALA A 61 13.00 10.56 -19.38
C ALA A 61 13.00 11.44 -18.13
N LEU A 62 14.15 11.56 -17.46
CA LEU A 62 14.29 12.47 -16.33
C LEU A 62 14.14 13.91 -16.82
N PRO A 63 13.46 14.80 -16.06
CA PRO A 63 13.34 16.20 -16.41
C PRO A 63 14.71 16.86 -16.43
N ALA A 64 14.93 17.77 -17.40
CA ALA A 64 16.18 18.51 -17.53
C ALA A 64 16.38 19.54 -16.40
N GLU A 65 15.29 20.01 -15.79
CA GLU A 65 15.27 20.93 -14.66
C GLU A 65 14.18 20.45 -13.67
N VAL A 66 14.52 20.44 -12.39
CA VAL A 66 13.59 20.13 -11.30
C VAL A 66 12.91 21.42 -10.89
N GLY A 67 11.58 21.43 -10.83
CA GLY A 67 10.79 22.53 -10.26
C GLY A 67 11.12 22.77 -8.78
N ALA A 68 10.78 23.94 -8.27
CA ALA A 68 10.86 24.18 -6.83
C ALA A 68 9.67 23.49 -6.13
N THR A 69 9.95 22.71 -5.09
CA THR A 69 8.90 22.15 -4.23
C THR A 69 8.38 23.20 -3.25
N SER A 70 7.15 23.01 -2.74
CA SER A 70 6.60 23.79 -1.62
C SER A 70 7.26 23.44 -0.28
N LEU A 71 7.98 22.31 -0.19
CA LEU A 71 8.67 21.89 1.02
C LEU A 71 9.96 22.70 1.27
N ALA A 72 10.35 22.82 2.55
CA ALA A 72 11.65 23.30 2.94
C ALA A 72 12.77 22.48 2.31
N ALA A 73 13.90 23.12 2.00
CA ALA A 73 15.02 22.43 1.34
C ALA A 73 15.58 21.24 2.15
N SER A 74 15.47 21.30 3.48
CA SER A 74 15.83 20.21 4.41
C SER A 74 14.91 19.00 4.30
N CYS A 75 13.72 19.14 3.72
CA CYS A 75 12.69 18.12 3.60
C CYS A 75 12.52 17.61 2.17
N THR A 76 13.21 18.25 1.21
CA THR A 76 13.19 17.77 -0.17
C THR A 76 13.88 16.42 -0.24
N PRO A 77 13.23 15.37 -0.76
CA PRO A 77 13.83 14.06 -0.90
C PRO A 77 15.12 14.10 -1.72
N GLU A 78 16.10 13.30 -1.32
CA GLU A 78 17.28 13.09 -2.17
C GLU A 78 16.84 12.33 -3.42
N VAL A 79 17.14 12.88 -4.60
CA VAL A 79 16.83 12.23 -5.87
C VAL A 79 17.81 11.08 -6.05
N VAL A 80 17.39 9.90 -5.69
CA VAL A 80 18.11 8.66 -6.01
C VAL A 80 17.84 8.35 -7.47
N GLN A 81 18.89 8.48 -8.33
CA GLN A 81 18.76 8.05 -9.72
C GLN A 81 18.48 6.55 -9.72
N PRO A 82 17.43 6.09 -10.44
CA PRO A 82 17.19 4.66 -10.57
C PRO A 82 18.47 4.00 -11.08
N GLU A 83 19.07 3.14 -10.29
CA GLU A 83 20.24 2.40 -10.70
C GLU A 83 19.93 1.59 -11.97
N ALA A 84 20.94 1.37 -12.80
CA ALA A 84 20.80 0.52 -13.98
C ALA A 84 20.48 -0.91 -13.52
N GLN A 85 19.19 -1.22 -13.51
CA GLN A 85 18.64 -2.48 -13.01
C GLN A 85 18.43 -3.43 -14.17
N PRO A 86 18.39 -4.74 -13.89
CA PRO A 86 18.08 -5.69 -14.94
C PRO A 86 16.82 -5.31 -15.71
N TRP A 87 15.76 -4.95 -15.00
CA TRP A 87 14.43 -4.69 -15.57
C TRP A 87 14.33 -3.42 -16.43
N LEU A 88 15.16 -2.41 -16.15
CA LEU A 88 15.20 -1.10 -16.84
C LEU A 88 16.48 -0.87 -17.61
N SER A 89 17.41 -1.82 -17.59
CA SER A 89 18.73 -1.67 -18.21
C SER A 89 18.71 -1.46 -19.74
N GLY A 90 17.62 -1.85 -20.40
CA GLY A 90 17.57 -1.94 -21.86
C GLY A 90 18.45 -3.06 -22.44
N ASP A 91 19.14 -3.84 -21.60
CA ASP A 91 19.93 -5.01 -21.98
C ASP A 91 19.03 -6.28 -21.95
N PRO A 92 18.70 -6.86 -23.13
CA PRO A 92 17.85 -8.05 -23.19
C PRO A 92 18.41 -9.27 -22.45
N ASP A 93 19.75 -9.41 -22.38
CA ASP A 93 20.38 -10.54 -21.73
C ASP A 93 20.26 -10.39 -20.19
N ALA A 94 20.43 -9.19 -19.67
CA ALA A 94 20.22 -8.89 -18.24
C ALA A 94 18.74 -9.11 -17.83
N VAL A 95 17.80 -8.62 -18.63
CA VAL A 95 16.37 -8.85 -18.39
C VAL A 95 16.02 -10.33 -18.45
N ALA A 96 16.57 -11.08 -19.42
CA ALA A 96 16.34 -12.52 -19.53
C ALA A 96 16.90 -13.29 -18.34
N ALA A 97 18.09 -12.92 -17.85
CA ALA A 97 18.71 -13.55 -16.66
C ALA A 97 17.87 -13.28 -15.41
N ALA A 98 17.48 -12.03 -15.15
CA ALA A 98 16.60 -11.68 -14.02
C ALA A 98 15.24 -12.37 -14.10
N THR A 99 14.67 -12.48 -15.31
CA THR A 99 13.41 -13.19 -15.52
C THR A 99 13.55 -14.68 -15.21
N ALA A 100 14.65 -15.31 -15.62
CA ALA A 100 14.91 -16.72 -15.34
C ALA A 100 15.06 -16.98 -13.84
N GLU A 101 15.72 -16.09 -13.11
CA GLU A 101 15.84 -16.17 -11.65
C GLU A 101 14.48 -16.00 -10.98
N TRP A 102 13.70 -15.01 -11.37
CA TRP A 102 12.34 -14.81 -10.88
C TRP A 102 11.44 -16.03 -11.11
N ASP A 103 11.49 -16.60 -12.33
CA ASP A 103 10.67 -17.76 -12.71
C ASP A 103 11.09 -19.03 -11.95
N ALA A 104 12.37 -19.17 -11.59
CA ALA A 104 12.83 -20.25 -10.74
C ALA A 104 12.19 -20.25 -9.36
N HIS A 105 11.80 -19.08 -8.84
CA HIS A 105 11.15 -18.88 -7.55
C HIS A 105 9.64 -18.61 -7.65
N ALA A 106 9.01 -18.81 -8.81
CA ALA A 106 7.58 -18.55 -9.03
C ALA A 106 6.67 -19.27 -8.03
N GLY A 107 7.07 -20.45 -7.52
CA GLY A 107 6.34 -21.19 -6.50
C GLY A 107 6.30 -20.49 -5.14
N GLU A 108 7.35 -19.78 -4.76
CA GLU A 108 7.43 -18.97 -3.54
C GLU A 108 6.60 -17.70 -3.71
N ILE A 109 6.76 -17.00 -4.82
CA ILE A 109 6.04 -15.78 -5.15
C ILE A 109 4.52 -15.99 -5.23
N ALA A 110 4.07 -17.18 -5.58
CA ALA A 110 2.65 -17.54 -5.62
C ALA A 110 2.05 -17.81 -4.22
N GLN A 111 2.87 -17.91 -3.16
CA GLN A 111 2.35 -18.02 -1.79
C GLN A 111 1.83 -16.66 -1.30
N PRO A 112 1.01 -16.62 -0.24
CA PRO A 112 0.56 -15.35 0.35
C PRO A 112 1.71 -14.49 0.87
N TRP A 113 2.78 -15.11 1.32
CA TRP A 113 3.94 -14.46 1.93
C TRP A 113 5.23 -15.17 1.50
N ILE A 114 6.34 -14.49 1.66
CA ILE A 114 7.68 -15.00 1.38
C ILE A 114 8.58 -14.77 2.58
N GLN A 115 9.45 -15.76 2.86
CA GLN A 115 10.44 -15.67 3.90
C GLN A 115 11.66 -14.91 3.38
N GLY A 116 11.98 -13.81 4.03
CA GLY A 116 13.24 -13.10 3.86
C GLY A 116 14.35 -13.64 4.75
N GLN A 117 15.41 -12.84 4.92
CA GLN A 117 16.54 -13.15 5.79
C GLN A 117 16.19 -12.82 7.25
N ASP A 118 16.92 -13.41 8.18
CA ASP A 118 16.89 -13.15 9.64
C ASP A 118 15.51 -13.23 10.31
N GLY A 119 14.56 -13.97 9.74
CA GLY A 119 13.22 -14.13 10.29
C GLY A 119 12.17 -13.22 9.62
N MET A 120 12.60 -12.20 8.89
CA MET A 120 11.72 -11.24 8.23
C MET A 120 10.74 -11.90 7.26
N VAL A 121 9.47 -11.51 7.31
CA VAL A 121 8.40 -12.02 6.46
C VAL A 121 7.80 -10.87 5.66
N PHE A 122 7.59 -11.10 4.37
CA PHE A 122 7.02 -10.12 3.46
C PHE A 122 5.76 -10.65 2.80
N TRP A 123 4.79 -9.78 2.49
CA TRP A 123 3.75 -10.12 1.55
C TRP A 123 4.34 -10.44 0.18
N SER A 124 3.83 -11.47 -0.48
CA SER A 124 4.23 -11.80 -1.84
C SER A 124 3.47 -10.97 -2.89
N ASP A 125 3.60 -11.35 -4.16
CA ASP A 125 2.90 -10.68 -5.27
C ASP A 125 1.37 -10.82 -5.24
N VAL A 126 0.81 -11.71 -4.44
CA VAL A 126 -0.64 -11.81 -4.27
C VAL A 126 -1.23 -10.55 -3.63
N GLN A 127 -0.41 -9.75 -2.96
CA GLN A 127 -0.80 -8.44 -2.45
C GLN A 127 -0.08 -7.33 -3.23
N ALA A 128 -0.82 -6.64 -4.08
CA ALA A 128 -0.38 -5.46 -4.83
C ALA A 128 0.95 -5.66 -5.60
N MET A 129 1.26 -6.88 -6.03
CA MET A 129 2.55 -7.23 -6.68
C MET A 129 3.78 -6.83 -5.83
N ASN A 130 3.68 -7.02 -4.52
CA ASN A 130 4.59 -6.46 -3.53
C ASN A 130 6.07 -6.82 -3.79
N MET A 131 6.38 -8.08 -4.10
CA MET A 131 7.75 -8.50 -4.40
C MET A 131 8.24 -8.04 -5.78
N SER A 132 7.33 -7.99 -6.77
CA SER A 132 7.64 -7.38 -8.07
C SER A 132 7.99 -5.88 -7.93
N GLN A 133 7.37 -5.17 -7.00
CA GLN A 133 7.73 -3.79 -6.67
C GLN A 133 9.09 -3.73 -5.96
N ALA A 134 9.31 -4.61 -4.96
CA ALA A 134 10.53 -4.67 -4.16
C ALA A 134 11.81 -4.84 -4.99
N VAL A 135 11.72 -5.59 -6.09
CA VAL A 135 12.87 -5.81 -7.00
C VAL A 135 12.85 -4.88 -8.22
N GLY A 136 11.90 -3.97 -8.34
CA GLY A 136 11.77 -3.10 -9.51
C GLY A 136 11.31 -3.81 -10.78
N ARG A 137 10.73 -5.02 -10.68
CA ARG A 137 10.10 -5.74 -11.80
C ARG A 137 8.75 -5.12 -12.18
N ARG A 138 7.98 -4.65 -11.19
CA ARG A 138 6.80 -3.81 -11.40
C ARG A 138 7.25 -2.35 -11.43
N VAL A 139 7.52 -1.87 -12.61
CA VAL A 139 7.86 -0.48 -12.90
C VAL A 139 6.60 0.33 -13.12
N LEU A 140 6.62 1.60 -12.72
CA LEU A 140 5.60 2.55 -13.15
C LEU A 140 5.87 2.94 -14.59
N SER A 141 4.83 2.90 -15.42
CA SER A 141 4.88 3.49 -16.76
C SER A 141 4.91 5.01 -16.68
N GLN A 142 5.38 5.68 -17.72
CA GLN A 142 5.33 7.14 -17.80
C GLN A 142 3.90 7.66 -17.60
N ALA A 143 2.90 6.98 -18.15
CA ALA A 143 1.50 7.37 -18.00
C ALA A 143 1.00 7.28 -16.55
N GLU A 144 1.44 6.28 -15.78
CA GLU A 144 1.11 6.17 -14.34
C GLU A 144 1.80 7.29 -13.55
N ILE A 145 3.07 7.56 -13.83
CA ILE A 145 3.82 8.66 -13.21
C ILE A 145 3.14 10.00 -13.52
N ASP A 146 2.83 10.27 -14.78
CA ASP A 146 2.17 11.52 -15.21
C ASP A 146 0.78 11.67 -14.59
N THR A 147 0.06 10.56 -14.41
CA THR A 147 -1.25 10.56 -13.77
C THR A 147 -1.16 10.94 -12.30
N TRP A 148 -0.23 10.37 -11.55
CA TRP A 148 0.03 10.74 -10.16
C TRP A 148 0.50 12.19 -10.03
N ALA A 149 1.44 12.61 -10.86
CA ALA A 149 1.95 13.97 -10.85
C ALA A 149 0.86 14.99 -11.16
N SER A 150 0.01 14.72 -12.16
CA SER A 150 -1.12 15.57 -12.49
C SER A 150 -2.13 15.65 -11.35
N PHE A 151 -2.46 14.52 -10.72
CA PHE A 151 -3.36 14.49 -9.56
C PHE A 151 -2.83 15.34 -8.42
N LEU A 152 -1.57 15.13 -8.00
CA LEU A 152 -1.00 15.84 -6.86
C LEU A 152 -0.79 17.34 -7.16
N SER A 153 -0.32 17.69 -8.35
CA SER A 153 -0.14 19.10 -8.73
C SER A 153 -1.46 19.86 -8.82
N THR A 154 -2.53 19.21 -9.30
CA THR A 154 -3.85 19.83 -9.35
C THR A 154 -4.43 19.96 -7.94
N LEU A 155 -4.33 18.92 -7.12
CA LEU A 155 -4.78 18.98 -5.72
C LEU A 155 -4.04 20.07 -4.94
N GLU A 156 -2.72 20.17 -5.09
CA GLU A 156 -1.93 21.23 -4.45
C GLU A 156 -2.38 22.63 -4.91
N ALA A 157 -2.60 22.80 -6.21
CA ALA A 157 -3.03 24.10 -6.75
C ALA A 157 -4.44 24.50 -6.30
N ASP A 158 -5.38 23.54 -6.26
CA ASP A 158 -6.75 23.77 -5.82
C ASP A 158 -6.79 24.12 -4.33
N LEU A 159 -6.06 23.38 -3.49
CA LEU A 159 -5.95 23.65 -2.06
C LEU A 159 -5.27 25.00 -1.77
N ALA A 160 -4.21 25.33 -2.50
CA ALA A 160 -3.50 26.60 -2.35
C ALA A 160 -4.37 27.82 -2.73
N ALA A 161 -5.37 27.65 -3.61
CA ALA A 161 -6.32 28.72 -3.95
C ALA A 161 -7.21 29.14 -2.75
N ASP A 162 -7.38 28.23 -1.79
CA ASP A 162 -8.13 28.41 -0.55
C ASP A 162 -7.22 28.56 0.68
N ASP A 163 -5.92 28.84 0.48
CA ASP A 163 -4.91 28.96 1.52
C ASP A 163 -4.74 27.68 2.37
N VAL A 164 -4.98 26.49 1.80
CA VAL A 164 -4.83 25.19 2.43
C VAL A 164 -3.51 24.57 2.01
N ALA A 165 -2.69 24.16 2.98
CA ALA A 165 -1.42 23.47 2.71
C ALA A 165 -1.65 21.99 2.37
N LEU A 166 -0.85 21.44 1.44
CA LEU A 166 -0.81 20.00 1.13
C LEU A 166 0.54 19.40 1.53
N PHE A 167 0.51 18.28 2.26
CA PHE A 167 1.68 17.44 2.51
C PHE A 167 1.36 16.01 2.10
N VAL A 168 2.28 15.38 1.37
CA VAL A 168 2.14 13.99 0.92
C VAL A 168 3.20 13.15 1.63
N SER A 169 2.78 12.26 2.51
CA SER A 169 3.66 11.31 3.20
C SER A 169 3.51 9.93 2.59
N ILE A 170 4.59 9.38 2.09
CA ILE A 170 4.60 8.00 1.64
C ILE A 170 5.07 7.14 2.82
N ALA A 171 4.17 6.28 3.32
CA ALA A 171 4.52 5.24 4.26
C ALA A 171 5.28 4.14 3.51
N PRO A 172 6.61 4.01 3.71
CA PRO A 172 7.42 3.12 2.90
C PRO A 172 7.04 1.66 3.13
N ALA A 173 7.20 0.86 2.12
CA ALA A 173 7.06 -0.57 2.26
C ALA A 173 8.25 -1.14 3.07
N LYS A 174 7.97 -2.17 3.88
CA LYS A 174 8.99 -2.82 4.70
C LYS A 174 10.24 -3.24 3.91
N TRP A 175 10.05 -3.72 2.68
CA TRP A 175 11.14 -4.11 1.80
C TRP A 175 11.99 -2.92 1.30
N ASP A 176 11.48 -1.70 1.36
CA ASP A 176 12.26 -0.51 1.00
C ASP A 176 13.05 0.04 2.19
N VAL A 177 12.58 -0.19 3.41
CA VAL A 177 13.32 0.14 4.63
C VAL A 177 14.39 -0.91 4.94
N TYR A 178 14.11 -2.20 4.70
CA TYR A 178 15.00 -3.34 4.96
C TYR A 178 15.32 -4.13 3.67
N PRO A 179 15.86 -3.50 2.64
CA PRO A 179 16.13 -4.18 1.38
C PRO A 179 17.10 -5.36 1.49
N GLU A 180 18.04 -5.29 2.44
CA GLU A 180 19.00 -6.34 2.73
C GLU A 180 18.37 -7.60 3.32
N LEU A 181 17.15 -7.49 3.89
CA LEU A 181 16.43 -8.61 4.47
C LEU A 181 15.49 -9.32 3.48
N LEU A 182 15.40 -8.84 2.24
CA LEU A 182 14.76 -9.61 1.17
C LEU A 182 15.44 -10.97 0.97
N PRO A 183 14.74 -11.98 0.41
CA PRO A 183 15.37 -13.25 0.03
C PRO A 183 16.69 -13.06 -0.71
N GLU A 184 17.69 -13.89 -0.44
CA GLU A 184 19.04 -13.74 -1.01
C GLU A 184 19.02 -13.68 -2.55
N TRP A 185 18.19 -14.51 -3.19
CA TRP A 185 18.07 -14.53 -4.65
C TRP A 185 17.51 -13.22 -5.24
N MET A 186 16.74 -12.45 -4.46
CA MET A 186 16.22 -11.15 -4.89
C MET A 186 17.29 -10.06 -4.92
N GLN A 187 18.35 -10.18 -4.12
CA GLN A 187 19.40 -9.16 -4.02
C GLN A 187 20.11 -8.94 -5.38
N GLU A 188 20.30 -10.00 -6.17
CA GLU A 188 21.00 -9.92 -7.47
C GLU A 188 20.13 -9.31 -8.59
N ILE A 189 18.80 -9.32 -8.42
CA ILE A 189 17.85 -8.82 -9.43
C ILE A 189 17.13 -7.57 -8.97
N ARG A 190 17.51 -7.01 -7.81
CA ARG A 190 16.88 -5.85 -7.22
C ARG A 190 17.12 -4.60 -8.03
N GLY A 191 16.10 -3.76 -8.05
CA GLY A 191 16.10 -2.44 -8.68
C GLY A 191 15.27 -1.42 -7.93
N SER A 192 15.05 -0.24 -8.53
CA SER A 192 14.29 0.88 -7.93
C SER A 192 12.82 0.56 -7.82
N GLY A 193 12.23 0.84 -6.66
CA GLY A 193 10.80 0.73 -6.42
C GLY A 193 9.98 1.86 -7.07
N PRO A 194 8.65 1.80 -6.94
CA PRO A 194 7.76 2.85 -7.47
C PRO A 194 8.03 4.23 -6.89
N LEU A 195 8.34 4.33 -5.60
CA LEU A 195 8.66 5.62 -4.96
C LEU A 195 9.94 6.23 -5.52
N ASP A 196 11.00 5.43 -5.72
CA ASP A 196 12.24 5.93 -6.34
C ASP A 196 11.98 6.52 -7.73
N GLN A 197 11.10 5.87 -8.51
CA GLN A 197 10.74 6.36 -9.84
C GLN A 197 9.97 7.68 -9.78
N MET A 198 9.01 7.80 -8.86
CA MET A 198 8.26 9.04 -8.65
C MET A 198 9.19 10.18 -8.23
N LEU A 199 10.06 9.96 -7.25
CA LEU A 199 11.02 10.96 -6.77
C LEU A 199 12.05 11.35 -7.83
N ALA A 200 12.47 10.42 -8.67
CA ALA A 200 13.41 10.71 -9.75
C ALA A 200 12.81 11.59 -10.86
N VAL A 201 11.50 11.48 -11.12
CA VAL A 201 10.81 12.20 -12.20
C VAL A 201 10.17 13.49 -11.69
N HIS A 202 9.55 13.47 -10.51
CA HIS A 202 8.79 14.55 -9.91
C HIS A 202 9.21 14.87 -8.46
N PRO A 203 10.50 15.22 -8.23
CA PRO A 203 10.98 15.59 -6.90
C PRO A 203 10.41 16.93 -6.40
N GLU A 204 9.77 17.71 -7.28
CA GLU A 204 9.13 19.00 -6.97
C GLU A 204 7.81 18.87 -6.22
N LEU A 205 7.18 17.69 -6.23
CA LEU A 205 5.93 17.47 -5.52
C LEU A 205 6.15 17.46 -4.00
N PRO A 206 5.13 17.72 -3.18
CA PRO A 206 5.28 17.90 -1.73
C PRO A 206 5.46 16.57 -0.96
N TRP A 207 6.43 15.74 -1.43
CA TRP A 207 6.74 14.44 -0.85
C TRP A 207 7.54 14.56 0.44
N ILE A 208 7.05 13.97 1.52
CA ILE A 208 7.84 13.72 2.73
C ILE A 208 8.32 12.28 2.69
N ASP A 209 9.61 12.08 2.43
CA ASP A 209 10.26 10.76 2.41
C ASP A 209 10.84 10.46 3.79
N VAL A 210 10.32 9.43 4.45
CA VAL A 210 10.73 9.02 5.80
C VAL A 210 11.63 7.77 5.80
N ARG A 211 12.00 7.23 4.62
CA ARG A 211 12.75 5.96 4.50
C ARG A 211 14.08 5.99 5.23
N GLN A 212 14.89 7.02 4.98
CA GLN A 212 16.23 7.12 5.60
C GLN A 212 16.14 7.30 7.11
N THR A 213 15.18 8.10 7.58
CA THR A 213 14.93 8.30 9.00
C THR A 213 14.55 6.99 9.70
N LEU A 214 13.72 6.15 9.07
CA LEU A 214 13.37 4.82 9.57
C LEU A 214 14.56 3.86 9.59
N ARG A 215 15.38 3.85 8.51
CA ARG A 215 16.61 3.04 8.45
C ARG A 215 17.59 3.41 9.55
N ASP A 216 17.80 4.70 9.79
CA ASP A 216 18.71 5.19 10.83
C ASP A 216 18.20 4.84 12.24
N ALA A 217 16.90 4.98 12.47
CA ALA A 217 16.26 4.65 13.73
C ALA A 217 16.30 3.16 14.06
N ASN A 218 16.40 2.30 13.05
CA ASN A 218 16.52 0.86 13.23
C ASN A 218 17.77 0.43 14.02
N ALA A 219 18.78 1.29 14.10
CA ALA A 219 19.94 1.08 14.98
C ALA A 219 19.56 1.12 16.48
N THR A 220 18.43 1.72 16.82
CA THR A 220 17.94 1.81 18.21
C THR A 220 16.92 0.70 18.49
N ALA A 221 15.92 0.54 17.63
CA ALA A 221 14.89 -0.49 17.75
C ALA A 221 14.23 -0.75 16.39
N PRO A 222 13.57 -1.91 16.20
CA PRO A 222 12.90 -2.26 14.94
C PRO A 222 11.82 -1.22 14.56
N THR A 223 11.95 -0.63 13.37
CA THR A 223 10.92 0.26 12.83
C THR A 223 9.80 -0.49 12.11
N PHE A 224 10.04 -1.75 11.73
CA PHE A 224 9.03 -2.74 11.32
C PHE A 224 9.29 -4.06 12.03
N ALA A 225 8.23 -4.74 12.44
CA ALA A 225 8.33 -6.08 13.01
C ALA A 225 8.51 -7.15 11.92
N ASP A 226 9.16 -8.25 12.26
CA ASP A 226 9.42 -9.37 11.34
C ASP A 226 8.13 -9.88 10.70
N THR A 227 7.04 -9.95 11.45
CA THR A 227 5.78 -10.58 11.07
C THR A 227 4.65 -9.59 10.78
N ASN A 228 4.98 -8.30 10.52
CA ASN A 228 4.01 -7.29 10.14
C ASN A 228 4.52 -6.45 8.99
N SER A 229 3.65 -6.07 8.06
CA SER A 229 3.97 -5.17 6.95
C SER A 229 3.80 -3.70 7.29
N HIS A 230 3.17 -3.41 8.43
CA HIS A 230 3.10 -2.07 8.99
C HIS A 230 4.35 -1.79 9.83
N TRP A 231 4.71 -0.51 9.93
CA TRP A 231 5.70 -0.09 10.91
C TRP A 231 5.26 -0.45 12.34
N THR A 232 6.23 -0.56 13.24
CA THR A 232 5.96 -0.62 14.68
C THR A 232 5.46 0.74 15.16
N ASP A 233 4.91 0.82 16.36
CA ASP A 233 4.50 2.10 16.93
C ASP A 233 5.70 3.05 17.12
N TYR A 234 6.89 2.48 17.39
CA TYR A 234 8.14 3.22 17.39
C TYR A 234 8.48 3.75 15.98
N GLY A 235 8.35 2.92 14.94
CA GLY A 235 8.57 3.35 13.56
C GLY A 235 7.62 4.48 13.13
N ALA A 236 6.34 4.39 13.51
CA ALA A 236 5.37 5.45 13.27
C ALA A 236 5.72 6.75 13.98
N ALA A 237 6.18 6.68 15.24
CA ALA A 237 6.64 7.85 16.01
C ALA A 237 7.84 8.53 15.33
N VAL A 238 8.80 7.75 14.85
CA VAL A 238 9.97 8.24 14.12
C VAL A 238 9.56 8.88 12.79
N ALA A 239 8.65 8.25 12.04
CA ALA A 239 8.10 8.82 10.81
C ALA A 239 7.40 10.15 11.09
N TRP A 240 6.59 10.22 12.15
CA TRP A 240 5.95 11.46 12.58
C TRP A 240 6.95 12.56 12.93
N GLN A 241 8.05 12.25 13.61
CA GLN A 241 9.09 13.26 13.93
C GLN A 241 9.61 13.94 12.64
N GLN A 242 9.86 13.18 11.59
CA GLN A 242 10.27 13.73 10.29
C GLN A 242 9.14 14.54 9.65
N MET A 243 7.91 13.99 9.62
CA MET A 243 6.75 14.67 9.03
C MET A 243 6.48 16.01 9.72
N ALA A 244 6.39 16.03 11.05
CA ALA A 244 6.13 17.24 11.83
C ALA A 244 7.23 18.28 11.65
N THR A 245 8.48 17.85 11.62
CA THR A 245 9.62 18.75 11.36
C THR A 245 9.50 19.39 9.97
N CYS A 246 9.18 18.59 8.96
CA CYS A 246 9.01 19.09 7.59
C CYS A 246 7.82 20.04 7.46
N MET A 247 6.71 19.75 8.09
CA MET A 247 5.55 20.66 8.10
C MET A 247 5.89 21.98 8.79
N ALA A 248 6.55 21.95 9.97
CA ALA A 248 6.94 23.15 10.71
C ALA A 248 7.96 24.02 9.96
N GLU A 249 8.88 23.43 9.21
CA GLU A 249 9.88 24.16 8.43
C GLU A 249 9.34 24.70 7.10
N SER A 250 8.33 24.03 6.54
CA SER A 250 7.76 24.39 5.23
C SER A 250 6.65 25.43 5.34
N ASP A 251 5.86 25.42 6.41
CA ASP A 251 4.75 26.34 6.60
C ASP A 251 4.89 27.16 7.89
N PRO A 252 5.05 28.50 7.80
CA PRO A 252 5.12 29.38 8.98
C PRO A 252 3.91 29.25 9.93
N ALA A 253 2.72 28.87 9.45
CA ALA A 253 1.55 28.65 10.29
C ALA A 253 1.71 27.42 11.20
N MET A 254 2.57 26.49 10.83
CA MET A 254 2.90 25.29 11.60
C MET A 254 4.22 25.37 12.36
N ALA A 255 4.89 26.52 12.39
CA ALA A 255 6.21 26.69 13.03
C ALA A 255 6.24 26.35 14.54
N ALA A 256 5.08 26.25 15.19
CA ALA A 256 4.97 25.81 16.59
C ALA A 256 4.84 24.28 16.74
N LEU A 257 4.65 23.56 15.65
CA LEU A 257 4.53 22.10 15.69
C LEU A 257 5.87 21.47 16.11
N ALA A 258 5.83 20.71 17.18
CA ALA A 258 6.98 19.99 17.71
C ALA A 258 6.59 18.52 17.94
N PRO A 259 7.28 17.57 17.29
CA PRO A 259 6.97 16.16 17.52
C PRO A 259 7.33 15.77 18.96
N PRO A 260 6.58 14.80 19.56
CA PRO A 260 6.86 14.34 20.90
C PRO A 260 8.25 13.72 20.99
N THR A 261 8.92 13.92 22.15
CA THR A 261 10.25 13.39 22.40
C THR A 261 10.18 11.92 22.75
N ILE A 262 10.85 11.05 21.98
CA ILE A 262 11.03 9.64 22.32
C ILE A 262 12.19 9.54 23.32
N VAL A 263 11.91 9.07 24.55
CA VAL A 263 12.92 8.95 25.63
C VAL A 263 13.38 7.50 25.84
N ASP A 264 12.58 6.52 25.44
CA ASP A 264 12.91 5.09 25.49
C ASP A 264 12.02 4.33 24.49
N VAL A 265 12.25 3.04 24.36
CA VAL A 265 11.45 2.10 23.55
C VAL A 265 11.07 0.92 24.43
N GLU A 266 9.82 0.51 24.37
CA GLU A 266 9.32 -0.63 25.13
C GLU A 266 8.68 -1.69 24.24
N GLN A 267 8.71 -2.93 24.73
CA GLN A 267 8.06 -4.06 24.09
C GLN A 267 6.55 -3.88 24.13
N GLN A 268 5.90 -4.14 22.98
CA GLN A 268 4.46 -4.17 22.83
C GLN A 268 3.96 -5.60 22.63
N ASP A 269 2.65 -5.80 22.69
CA ASP A 269 2.04 -7.07 22.33
C ASP A 269 2.34 -7.40 20.85
N PRO A 270 2.66 -8.66 20.52
CA PRO A 270 2.96 -9.05 19.15
C PRO A 270 1.85 -8.68 18.17
N SER A 271 2.23 -8.13 17.04
CA SER A 271 1.33 -7.82 15.93
C SER A 271 1.75 -8.63 14.70
N ASN A 272 0.98 -9.68 14.37
CA ASN A 272 1.32 -10.64 13.33
C ASN A 272 0.22 -10.75 12.28
N GLU A 273 0.44 -10.17 11.11
CA GLU A 273 -0.48 -10.25 9.97
C GLU A 273 -0.50 -11.63 9.30
N PHE A 274 0.54 -12.43 9.50
CA PHE A 274 0.74 -13.72 8.86
C PHE A 274 0.32 -14.90 9.76
N ALA A 275 -0.22 -14.64 10.95
CA ALA A 275 -0.65 -15.68 11.90
C ALA A 275 -1.65 -16.67 11.29
N THR A 276 -2.58 -16.20 10.44
CA THR A 276 -3.55 -17.05 9.73
C THR A 276 -2.93 -18.02 8.74
N TYR A 277 -1.69 -17.77 8.33
CA TYR A 277 -0.88 -18.63 7.44
C TYR A 277 0.09 -19.53 8.22
N GLY A 278 0.02 -19.50 9.57
CA GLY A 278 0.85 -20.34 10.43
C GLY A 278 2.26 -19.80 10.70
N VAL A 279 2.52 -18.54 10.37
CA VAL A 279 3.75 -17.86 10.78
C VAL A 279 3.68 -17.61 12.29
N PRO A 280 4.70 -17.99 13.09
CA PRO A 280 4.73 -17.71 14.53
C PRO A 280 4.86 -16.21 14.80
N ASP A 281 4.43 -15.77 15.98
CA ASP A 281 4.65 -14.41 16.45
C ASP A 281 6.15 -14.13 16.61
N SER A 282 6.52 -12.86 16.40
CA SER A 282 7.84 -12.31 16.71
C SER A 282 7.75 -11.41 17.95
N ASP A 283 8.86 -11.27 18.65
CA ASP A 283 8.95 -10.46 19.87
C ASP A 283 9.56 -9.07 19.59
N ASP A 284 9.42 -8.57 18.38
CA ASP A 284 10.07 -7.33 17.90
C ASP A 284 9.08 -6.19 17.60
N PHE A 285 7.81 -6.34 17.96
CA PHE A 285 6.86 -5.24 17.90
C PHE A 285 7.05 -4.33 19.12
N VAL A 286 7.45 -3.09 18.87
CA VAL A 286 7.89 -2.14 19.89
C VAL A 286 7.18 -0.78 19.74
N GLY A 287 7.03 -0.07 20.86
CA GLY A 287 6.45 1.26 20.90
C GLY A 287 7.37 2.28 21.55
N PRO A 288 7.17 3.58 21.31
CA PRO A 288 7.94 4.64 21.92
C PRO A 288 7.48 4.87 23.37
N VAL A 289 8.41 5.13 24.26
CA VAL A 289 8.12 5.80 25.52
C VAL A 289 8.31 7.31 25.30
N LEU A 290 7.23 8.07 25.41
CA LEU A 290 7.26 9.50 25.18
C LEU A 290 7.68 10.25 26.46
N GLY A 291 8.41 11.33 26.31
CA GLY A 291 8.81 12.22 27.40
C GLY A 291 7.65 13.04 28.01
N GLU A 292 6.57 13.17 27.25
CA GLU A 292 5.31 13.82 27.62
C GLU A 292 4.13 12.86 27.46
N THR A 293 3.06 13.10 28.20
CA THR A 293 1.80 12.37 28.04
C THR A 293 0.92 13.12 27.07
N LEU A 294 0.43 12.44 26.04
CA LEU A 294 -0.57 12.98 25.11
C LEU A 294 -1.91 13.14 25.84
N GLY A 295 -2.54 14.32 25.69
CA GLY A 295 -3.80 14.64 26.36
C GLY A 295 -4.99 13.85 25.78
N ASP A 296 -5.99 13.55 26.65
CA ASP A 296 -7.24 12.93 26.18
C ASP A 296 -7.91 13.76 25.10
N VAL A 297 -8.53 13.09 24.13
CA VAL A 297 -9.22 13.72 22.99
C VAL A 297 -10.68 13.25 22.88
N GLU A 298 -11.54 14.07 22.31
CA GLU A 298 -12.87 13.64 21.89
C GLU A 298 -12.79 12.98 20.50
N LEU A 299 -13.13 11.70 20.41
CA LEU A 299 -13.23 10.95 19.16
C LEU A 299 -14.67 10.78 18.75
N THR A 300 -15.00 11.21 17.54
CA THR A 300 -16.31 10.97 16.89
C THR A 300 -16.12 10.03 15.71
N SER A 301 -16.90 8.93 15.69
CA SER A 301 -17.00 8.01 14.57
C SER A 301 -18.46 7.63 14.35
N GLY A 302 -18.97 7.90 13.17
CA GLY A 302 -20.40 7.81 12.85
C GLY A 302 -21.25 8.67 13.79
N ALA A 303 -22.17 8.06 14.55
CA ALA A 303 -23.04 8.76 15.49
C ALA A 303 -22.52 8.73 16.96
N SER A 304 -21.33 8.22 17.20
CA SER A 304 -20.77 8.05 18.53
C SER A 304 -19.65 9.05 18.78
N THR A 305 -19.72 9.75 19.91
CA THR A 305 -18.63 10.59 20.41
C THR A 305 -18.23 10.09 21.80
N GLN A 306 -16.94 9.96 22.04
CA GLN A 306 -16.38 9.51 23.30
C GLN A 306 -15.04 10.18 23.58
N THR A 307 -14.71 10.36 24.83
CA THR A 307 -13.34 10.74 25.24
C THR A 307 -12.46 9.50 25.23
N VAL A 308 -11.32 9.57 24.55
CA VAL A 308 -10.31 8.53 24.49
C VAL A 308 -8.97 9.07 24.95
N ALA A 309 -8.06 8.20 25.38
CA ALA A 309 -6.69 8.57 25.72
C ALA A 309 -5.98 9.18 24.49
N GLY A 310 -5.07 10.11 24.68
CA GLY A 310 -4.39 10.79 23.58
C GLY A 310 -3.48 9.89 22.75
N ASP A 311 -3.07 8.75 23.29
CA ASP A 311 -2.34 7.69 22.60
C ASP A 311 -3.25 6.66 21.91
N ALA A 312 -4.57 6.87 21.91
CA ALA A 312 -5.52 5.94 21.27
C ALA A 312 -5.40 5.97 19.75
N TYR A 313 -5.36 4.78 19.16
CA TYR A 313 -5.40 4.62 17.70
C TYR A 313 -6.80 4.88 17.15
N VAL A 314 -6.83 5.38 15.91
CA VAL A 314 -8.06 5.40 15.10
C VAL A 314 -7.91 4.34 14.02
N GLY A 315 -8.59 3.19 14.18
CA GLY A 315 -8.54 2.10 13.20
C GLY A 315 -9.29 2.44 11.91
N LEU A 316 -9.05 1.67 10.85
CA LEU A 316 -9.73 1.86 9.55
C LEU A 316 -11.26 1.69 9.67
N GLU A 317 -11.71 0.82 10.55
CA GLU A 317 -13.13 0.53 10.79
C GLU A 317 -13.87 1.70 11.45
N ALA A 318 -13.13 2.63 12.07
CA ALA A 318 -13.69 3.84 12.66
C ALA A 318 -13.89 4.97 11.62
N LEU A 319 -13.25 4.87 10.45
CA LEU A 319 -13.30 5.94 9.45
C LEU A 319 -14.64 5.99 8.68
N PRO A 320 -15.13 7.19 8.29
CA PRO A 320 -14.55 8.49 8.61
C PRO A 320 -14.70 8.82 10.11
N ALA A 321 -13.68 9.46 10.67
CA ALA A 321 -13.65 9.84 12.08
C ALA A 321 -13.11 11.26 12.23
N SER A 322 -13.52 11.96 13.29
CA SER A 322 -12.91 13.23 13.67
C SER A 322 -12.46 13.19 15.13
N THR A 323 -11.42 13.93 15.45
CA THR A 323 -10.98 14.13 16.82
C THR A 323 -10.91 15.61 17.14
N ARG A 324 -11.14 15.94 18.42
CA ARG A 324 -10.99 17.29 18.95
C ARG A 324 -10.10 17.26 20.16
N ASN A 325 -9.12 18.17 20.17
CA ASN A 325 -8.14 18.33 21.24
C ASN A 325 -8.04 19.81 21.61
N ASP A 326 -8.59 20.20 22.75
CA ASP A 326 -8.52 21.59 23.25
C ASP A 326 -7.10 21.98 23.74
N ALA A 327 -6.18 21.00 23.89
CA ALA A 327 -4.80 21.19 24.29
C ALA A 327 -3.79 20.97 23.15
N ALA A 328 -4.26 20.87 21.90
CA ALA A 328 -3.42 20.66 20.74
C ALA A 328 -2.35 21.76 20.56
N GLN A 329 -1.26 21.41 19.90
CA GLN A 329 -0.16 22.33 19.63
C GLN A 329 -0.55 23.46 18.66
N LEU A 330 -1.43 23.17 17.70
CA LEU A 330 -1.90 24.09 16.67
C LEU A 330 -3.43 24.21 16.74
N ASP A 331 -3.93 25.46 16.76
CA ASP A 331 -5.36 25.76 16.63
C ASP A 331 -5.77 25.69 15.16
N MET A 332 -5.67 24.49 14.58
CA MET A 332 -5.91 24.20 13.16
C MET A 332 -6.77 22.94 13.02
N THR A 333 -7.53 22.90 11.93
CA THR A 333 -8.20 21.68 11.44
C THR A 333 -7.34 21.00 10.37
N ALA A 334 -7.01 19.72 10.54
CA ALA A 334 -6.31 18.90 9.56
C ALA A 334 -7.26 17.88 8.93
N LEU A 335 -7.33 17.85 7.60
CA LEU A 335 -7.95 16.75 6.86
C LEU A 335 -6.88 15.72 6.52
N ILE A 336 -7.05 14.50 6.98
CA ILE A 336 -6.09 13.41 6.84
C ILE A 336 -6.70 12.31 5.98
N LEU A 337 -6.18 12.17 4.77
CA LEU A 337 -6.52 11.11 3.84
C LEU A 337 -5.46 10.03 3.98
N ARG A 338 -5.85 8.83 4.41
CA ARG A 338 -4.89 7.81 4.80
C ARG A 338 -5.33 6.38 4.50
N ASP A 339 -4.40 5.45 4.61
CA ASP A 339 -4.70 4.03 4.68
C ASP A 339 -4.39 3.42 6.06
N SER A 340 -4.12 2.11 6.12
CA SER A 340 -3.86 1.42 7.38
C SER A 340 -2.54 1.81 8.05
N MET A 341 -1.57 2.29 7.29
CA MET A 341 -0.29 2.74 7.85
C MET A 341 -0.49 3.94 8.77
N GLY A 342 -1.44 4.84 8.44
CA GLY A 342 -1.80 5.98 9.26
C GLY A 342 -2.46 5.64 10.61
N THR A 343 -2.82 4.40 10.89
CA THR A 343 -3.42 4.02 12.18
C THR A 343 -2.50 4.33 13.35
N ALA A 344 -1.23 3.97 13.24
CA ALA A 344 -0.22 4.24 14.28
C ALA A 344 0.25 5.71 14.33
N LEU A 345 -0.09 6.52 13.33
CA LEU A 345 0.15 7.98 13.33
C LEU A 345 -0.98 8.76 14.02
N ALA A 346 -2.16 8.15 14.21
CA ALA A 346 -3.32 8.85 14.76
C ALA A 346 -3.06 9.58 16.09
N PRO A 347 -2.36 9.02 17.07
CA PRO A 347 -2.04 9.71 18.32
C PRO A 347 -1.32 11.04 18.12
N TYR A 348 -0.42 11.10 17.16
CA TYR A 348 0.40 12.28 16.91
C TYR A 348 -0.35 13.38 16.18
N TRP A 349 -1.21 13.04 15.24
CA TRP A 349 -2.09 14.01 14.58
C TRP A 349 -3.08 14.61 15.57
N GLN A 350 -3.62 13.79 16.49
CA GLN A 350 -4.55 14.21 17.53
C GLN A 350 -3.91 15.15 18.54
N ASP A 351 -2.60 15.02 18.79
CA ASP A 351 -1.83 15.93 19.63
C ASP A 351 -1.46 17.24 18.90
N ALA A 352 -1.18 17.13 17.61
CA ALA A 352 -0.73 18.24 16.78
C ALA A 352 -1.83 19.27 16.50
N PHE A 353 -3.05 18.82 16.16
CA PHE A 353 -4.11 19.67 15.62
C PHE A 353 -5.34 19.71 16.53
N ALA A 354 -5.93 20.92 16.68
CA ALA A 354 -7.15 21.10 17.49
C ALA A 354 -8.33 20.26 16.97
N GLU A 355 -8.41 20.08 15.66
CA GLU A 355 -9.36 19.17 15.05
C GLU A 355 -8.68 18.33 13.95
N THR A 356 -8.95 17.02 13.93
CA THR A 356 -8.57 16.17 12.80
C THR A 356 -9.82 15.55 12.19
N VAL A 357 -9.87 15.53 10.87
CA VAL A 357 -10.85 14.75 10.11
C VAL A 357 -10.10 13.69 9.34
N GLN A 358 -10.34 12.43 9.67
CA GLN A 358 -9.64 11.30 9.07
C GLN A 358 -10.59 10.53 8.15
N ALA A 359 -10.18 10.34 6.90
CA ALA A 359 -10.91 9.54 5.93
C ALA A 359 -9.96 8.59 5.20
N ARG A 360 -10.49 7.44 4.76
CA ARG A 360 -9.72 6.53 3.93
C ARG A 360 -9.66 7.06 2.50
N HIS A 361 -8.45 7.19 1.92
CA HIS A 361 -8.29 7.64 0.53
C HIS A 361 -8.76 6.60 -0.50
N ASN A 362 -8.86 5.32 -0.13
CA ASN A 362 -9.38 4.20 -0.95
C ASN A 362 -8.72 4.04 -2.33
N VAL A 363 -7.46 4.40 -2.49
CA VAL A 363 -6.70 4.21 -3.74
C VAL A 363 -6.72 2.73 -4.17
N ASP A 364 -6.67 1.81 -3.21
CA ASP A 364 -6.78 0.36 -3.41
C ASP A 364 -8.23 -0.15 -3.61
N ALA A 365 -9.24 0.74 -3.45
CA ALA A 365 -10.66 0.44 -3.59
C ALA A 365 -11.39 1.57 -4.37
N PRO A 366 -11.15 1.72 -5.68
CA PRO A 366 -11.56 2.90 -6.46
C PRO A 366 -13.05 3.23 -6.46
N ALA A 367 -13.93 2.25 -6.14
CA ALA A 367 -15.37 2.48 -6.06
C ALA A 367 -15.80 3.32 -4.83
N ASP A 368 -14.92 3.39 -3.82
CA ASP A 368 -15.21 4.01 -2.52
C ASP A 368 -14.32 5.23 -2.25
N ILE A 369 -13.65 5.78 -3.28
CA ILE A 369 -12.80 6.97 -3.16
C ILE A 369 -13.64 8.15 -2.70
N PRO A 370 -13.25 8.86 -1.61
CA PRO A 370 -13.99 10.05 -1.16
C PRO A 370 -13.85 11.22 -2.14
N ASP A 371 -14.85 12.06 -2.20
CA ASP A 371 -14.76 13.36 -2.85
C ASP A 371 -13.95 14.31 -1.94
N ILE A 372 -12.69 14.55 -2.30
CA ILE A 372 -11.76 15.36 -1.51
C ILE A 372 -12.25 16.82 -1.44
N GLY A 373 -12.73 17.38 -2.56
CA GLY A 373 -13.27 18.74 -2.61
C GLY A 373 -14.46 18.91 -1.65
N ALA A 374 -15.39 17.94 -1.65
CA ALA A 374 -16.51 17.98 -0.72
C ALA A 374 -16.07 17.91 0.75
N LEU A 375 -15.03 17.13 1.08
CA LEU A 375 -14.47 17.07 2.44
C LEU A 375 -13.81 18.40 2.83
N VAL A 376 -13.10 19.04 1.91
CA VAL A 376 -12.48 20.36 2.13
C VAL A 376 -13.57 21.42 2.35
N ASP A 377 -14.62 21.44 1.52
CA ASP A 377 -15.75 22.37 1.67
C ASP A 377 -16.51 22.18 3.00
N GLU A 378 -16.69 20.92 3.43
CA GLU A 378 -17.43 20.60 4.66
C GLU A 378 -16.66 20.97 5.92
N HIS A 379 -15.34 20.71 5.94
CA HIS A 379 -14.55 20.81 7.16
C HIS A 379 -13.64 22.05 7.20
N ALA A 380 -13.49 22.77 6.10
CA ALA A 380 -12.64 23.96 5.96
C ALA A 380 -11.25 23.80 6.62
N PRO A 381 -10.47 22.75 6.29
CA PRO A 381 -9.18 22.49 6.90
C PRO A 381 -8.17 23.58 6.51
N GLN A 382 -7.15 23.77 7.32
CA GLN A 382 -5.98 24.60 7.00
C GLN A 382 -4.83 23.76 6.41
N VAL A 383 -4.89 22.45 6.61
CA VAL A 383 -3.91 21.51 6.06
C VAL A 383 -4.59 20.21 5.62
N VAL A 384 -4.14 19.70 4.49
CA VAL A 384 -4.45 18.33 4.03
C VAL A 384 -3.17 17.50 4.10
N ILE A 385 -3.24 16.36 4.78
CA ILE A 385 -2.17 15.36 4.83
C ILE A 385 -2.68 14.15 4.06
N LEU A 386 -1.99 13.82 2.97
CA LEU A 386 -2.24 12.61 2.20
C LEU A 386 -1.16 11.59 2.56
N GLU A 387 -1.51 10.59 3.35
CA GLU A 387 -0.64 9.47 3.70
C GLU A 387 -0.99 8.27 2.83
N ILE A 388 0.00 7.69 2.14
CA ILE A 388 -0.18 6.59 1.20
C ILE A 388 0.89 5.53 1.45
N ALA A 389 0.49 4.27 1.63
CA ALA A 389 1.44 3.16 1.62
C ALA A 389 2.11 3.05 0.23
N GLU A 390 3.43 2.97 0.20
CA GLU A 390 4.22 2.94 -1.04
C GLU A 390 3.72 1.94 -2.08
N ARG A 391 3.33 0.72 -1.63
CA ARG A 391 2.78 -0.31 -2.52
C ARG A 391 1.54 0.12 -3.28
N HIS A 392 0.83 1.16 -2.81
CA HIS A 392 -0.37 1.69 -3.44
C HIS A 392 -0.06 2.67 -4.59
N LEU A 393 1.16 3.12 -4.76
CA LEU A 393 1.56 3.96 -5.89
C LEU A 393 1.38 3.28 -7.25
N THR A 394 1.27 1.94 -7.27
CA THR A 394 0.97 1.18 -8.49
C THR A 394 -0.52 1.12 -8.83
N PHE A 395 -1.39 1.66 -8.00
CA PHE A 395 -2.80 1.89 -8.30
C PHE A 395 -3.00 3.31 -8.87
N PRO A 396 -4.05 3.54 -9.64
CA PRO A 396 -4.36 4.90 -10.10
C PRO A 396 -4.71 5.79 -8.90
N PRO A 397 -4.29 7.07 -8.91
CA PRO A 397 -4.73 8.02 -7.89
C PRO A 397 -6.24 8.23 -7.93
N PRO A 398 -6.83 8.85 -6.89
CA PRO A 398 -8.22 9.26 -6.91
C PRO A 398 -8.55 10.05 -8.19
N ALA A 399 -9.67 9.70 -8.84
CA ALA A 399 -10.14 10.51 -9.95
C ALA A 399 -10.49 11.90 -9.41
N GLN A 400 -9.98 12.92 -10.05
CA GLN A 400 -10.43 14.29 -9.76
C GLN A 400 -11.87 14.48 -10.23
N PRO A 401 -12.69 15.21 -9.51
CA PRO A 401 -14.08 15.48 -9.87
C PRO A 401 -14.23 16.24 -11.19
#